data_80e5a80910886d5f2e0dd92d45810ea8
#
_entry.id   80e5a80910886d5f2e0dd92d45810ea8
#
_cell.length_a   1.000
_cell.length_b   1.000
_cell.length_c   1.000
_cell.angle_alpha   90.00
_cell.angle_beta   90.00
_cell.angle_gamma   90.00
#
_symmetry.space_group_name_H-M   'P 1'
#
loop_
_entity.id
_entity.type
_entity.pdbx_description
1 polymer ?
#
loop_
_entity_poly.entity_id
_entity_poly.type
_entity_poly.pdbx_seq_one_letter_code
_entity_poly.pdbx_strand_id
1 'polypeptide(L)'
;KKIKVNNTLNFLSNCSNLVRKASKIKAIAITGSSGKTSLKELLSQCLNKIASTSYSKKSFNNKFGVPISLFNIQKNNIFGVFEVGMDKKGEINHLTKLIMPDLGVITNISYAHIKNFKNLYEIALAKSEMINNIISGGSIVLNKDDKFFNFLKNKSLKKKLKVISFSEKNNADIRMIKITRKKSNYLLILKISNNVKKFIIKESLKFYIVNILATIAVISNYTDVQSLKENFFY
;
A
#
# COMPACT_ATOMS: atom_id res chain seq x y z
N LYS A 1 4.57 -35.88 -8.83
CA LYS A 1 4.05 -36.42 -7.56
C LYS A 1 2.76 -35.67 -7.22
N LYS A 2 1.70 -36.41 -6.80
CA LYS A 2 0.44 -35.82 -6.31
C LYS A 2 0.49 -35.78 -4.78
N ILE A 3 0.04 -34.66 -4.17
CA ILE A 3 -0.07 -34.53 -2.71
C ILE A 3 -1.57 -34.49 -2.39
N LYS A 4 -2.04 -35.45 -1.61
CA LYS A 4 -3.42 -35.47 -1.12
C LYS A 4 -3.52 -34.59 0.12
N VAL A 5 -4.47 -33.66 0.16
CA VAL A 5 -4.71 -32.73 1.27
C VAL A 5 -6.20 -32.66 1.59
N ASN A 6 -6.55 -32.42 2.85
CA ASN A 6 -7.94 -32.33 3.28
C ASN A 6 -8.64 -31.05 2.76
N ASN A 7 -7.88 -29.96 2.62
CA ASN A 7 -8.40 -28.68 2.13
C ASN A 7 -7.30 -27.96 1.34
N THR A 8 -7.52 -27.80 0.05
CA THR A 8 -6.54 -27.19 -0.87
C THR A 8 -6.27 -25.71 -0.58
N LEU A 9 -7.28 -24.96 -0.12
CA LEU A 9 -7.11 -23.54 0.22
C LEU A 9 -6.28 -23.35 1.49
N ASN A 10 -6.52 -24.18 2.52
CA ASN A 10 -5.71 -24.15 3.74
C ASN A 10 -4.27 -24.57 3.44
N PHE A 11 -4.09 -25.59 2.62
CA PHE A 11 -2.75 -26.00 2.18
C PHE A 11 -2.02 -24.86 1.45
N LEU A 12 -2.68 -24.24 0.48
CA LEU A 12 -2.14 -23.08 -0.26
C LEU A 12 -1.73 -21.96 0.69
N SER A 13 -2.61 -21.58 1.63
CA SER A 13 -2.35 -20.52 2.62
C SER A 13 -1.18 -20.88 3.54
N ASN A 14 -1.12 -22.12 4.04
CA ASN A 14 -0.03 -22.57 4.91
C ASN A 14 1.32 -22.55 4.20
N CYS A 15 1.37 -23.08 2.97
CA CYS A 15 2.60 -23.08 2.18
C CYS A 15 3.05 -21.63 1.84
N SER A 16 2.13 -20.75 1.47
CA SER A 16 2.46 -19.35 1.18
C SER A 16 2.97 -18.61 2.43
N ASN A 17 2.45 -18.93 3.60
CA ASN A 17 2.94 -18.37 4.87
C ASN A 17 4.37 -18.85 5.19
N LEU A 18 4.71 -20.10 4.87
CA LEU A 18 6.08 -20.60 5.01
C LEU A 18 7.04 -19.84 4.07
N VAL A 19 6.66 -19.64 2.81
CA VAL A 19 7.46 -18.85 1.86
C VAL A 19 7.64 -17.42 2.40
N ARG A 20 6.56 -16.78 2.87
CA ARG A 20 6.65 -15.42 3.45
C ARG A 20 7.59 -15.37 4.66
N LYS A 21 7.49 -16.31 5.58
CA LYS A 21 8.36 -16.39 6.77
C LYS A 21 9.82 -16.61 6.42
N ALA A 22 10.10 -17.39 5.38
CA ALA A 22 11.45 -17.62 4.91
C ALA A 22 12.04 -16.44 4.11
N SER A 23 11.19 -15.55 3.59
CA SER A 23 11.63 -14.40 2.79
C SER A 23 12.09 -13.24 3.69
N LYS A 24 13.11 -12.49 3.20
CA LYS A 24 13.66 -11.29 3.88
C LYS A 24 13.11 -9.98 3.32
N ILE A 25 12.06 -10.03 2.48
CA ILE A 25 11.50 -8.84 1.85
C ILE A 25 10.90 -7.88 2.86
N LYS A 26 10.92 -6.58 2.52
CA LYS A 26 10.07 -5.56 3.12
C LYS A 26 8.70 -5.65 2.48
N ALA A 27 7.74 -6.26 3.17
CA ALA A 27 6.40 -6.50 2.67
C ALA A 27 5.51 -5.27 2.87
N ILE A 28 4.88 -4.80 1.79
CA ILE A 28 3.97 -3.66 1.77
C ILE A 28 2.58 -4.18 1.40
N ALA A 29 1.60 -3.99 2.26
CA ALA A 29 0.22 -4.35 2.01
C ALA A 29 -0.61 -3.10 1.70
N ILE A 30 -1.40 -3.14 0.62
CA ILE A 30 -2.22 -2.02 0.17
C ILE A 30 -3.69 -2.42 0.21
N THR A 31 -4.51 -1.67 0.98
CA THR A 31 -5.97 -1.76 0.93
C THR A 31 -6.60 -0.38 0.75
N GLY A 32 -7.92 -0.35 0.60
CA GLY A 32 -8.72 0.86 0.42
C GLY A 32 -9.96 0.57 -0.41
N SER A 33 -10.86 1.52 -0.50
CA SER A 33 -12.08 1.39 -1.30
C SER A 33 -11.79 1.48 -2.79
N SER A 34 -10.93 2.41 -3.20
CA SER A 34 -10.50 2.62 -4.58
C SER A 34 -8.99 2.86 -4.68
N GLY A 35 -8.44 2.80 -5.88
CA GLY A 35 -7.04 3.14 -6.15
C GLY A 35 -6.00 2.07 -5.76
N LYS A 36 -6.39 0.93 -5.18
CA LYS A 36 -5.46 -0.13 -4.74
C LYS A 36 -4.56 -0.64 -5.88
N THR A 37 -5.16 -1.08 -6.97
CA THR A 37 -4.43 -1.69 -8.11
C THR A 37 -3.51 -0.66 -8.77
N SER A 38 -4.02 0.54 -9.07
CA SER A 38 -3.22 1.60 -9.67
C SER A 38 -2.09 2.09 -8.75
N LEU A 39 -2.31 2.15 -7.43
CA LEU A 39 -1.24 2.44 -6.47
C LEU A 39 -0.20 1.31 -6.44
N LYS A 40 -0.65 0.05 -6.37
CA LYS A 40 0.24 -1.12 -6.40
C LYS A 40 1.14 -1.10 -7.65
N GLU A 41 0.57 -0.87 -8.84
CA GLU A 41 1.34 -0.82 -10.08
C GLU A 41 2.37 0.32 -10.06
N LEU A 42 1.94 1.56 -9.73
CA LEU A 42 2.83 2.71 -9.66
C LEU A 42 3.94 2.51 -8.63
N LEU A 43 3.58 2.09 -7.42
CA LEU A 43 4.54 1.85 -6.34
C LEU A 43 5.55 0.77 -6.70
N SER A 44 5.09 -0.34 -7.30
CA SER A 44 5.98 -1.44 -7.69
C SER A 44 6.97 -1.02 -8.77
N GLN A 45 6.53 -0.24 -9.77
CA GLN A 45 7.41 0.34 -10.79
C GLN A 45 8.45 1.27 -10.16
N CYS A 46 8.03 2.13 -9.24
CA CYS A 46 8.93 3.07 -8.54
C CYS A 46 9.93 2.34 -7.64
N LEU A 47 9.48 1.37 -6.85
CA LEU A 47 10.37 0.58 -5.98
C LEU A 47 11.36 -0.26 -6.80
N ASN A 48 10.95 -0.77 -7.95
CA ASN A 48 11.84 -1.56 -8.82
C ASN A 48 12.96 -0.70 -9.46
N LYS A 49 12.82 0.63 -9.50
CA LYS A 49 13.91 1.56 -9.84
C LYS A 49 14.94 1.70 -8.70
N ILE A 50 14.57 1.32 -7.47
CA ILE A 50 15.40 1.42 -6.27
C ILE A 50 16.03 0.05 -5.96
N ALA A 51 15.20 -1.02 -5.91
CA ALA A 51 15.64 -2.38 -5.64
C ALA A 51 14.65 -3.41 -6.18
N SER A 52 15.11 -4.65 -6.36
CA SER A 52 14.31 -5.76 -6.89
C SER A 52 13.01 -5.94 -6.09
N THR A 53 11.87 -5.88 -6.79
CA THR A 53 10.53 -5.83 -6.19
C THR A 53 9.63 -6.92 -6.76
N SER A 54 9.06 -7.76 -5.91
CA SER A 54 7.95 -8.65 -6.23
C SER A 54 6.62 -7.95 -5.97
N TYR A 55 5.58 -8.25 -6.75
CA TYR A 55 4.25 -7.66 -6.51
C TYR A 55 3.11 -8.55 -7.01
N SER A 56 1.90 -8.31 -6.47
CA SER A 56 0.69 -9.02 -6.89
C SER A 56 0.37 -8.74 -8.36
N LYS A 57 0.27 -9.78 -9.18
CA LYS A 57 -0.15 -9.65 -10.58
C LYS A 57 -1.65 -9.28 -10.65
N LYS A 58 -2.02 -8.43 -11.61
CA LYS A 58 -3.43 -8.01 -11.79
C LYS A 58 -4.06 -7.59 -10.45
N SER A 59 -5.31 -7.97 -10.21
CA SER A 59 -6.02 -7.75 -8.94
C SER A 59 -6.02 -9.02 -8.07
N PHE A 60 -4.86 -9.69 -7.91
CA PHE A 60 -4.71 -10.86 -7.03
C PHE A 60 -4.70 -10.43 -5.56
N ASN A 61 -5.90 -10.10 -5.04
CA ASN A 61 -6.11 -9.44 -3.75
C ASN A 61 -7.02 -10.20 -2.77
N ASN A 62 -7.41 -11.44 -3.11
CA ASN A 62 -8.32 -12.29 -2.35
C ASN A 62 -7.62 -13.53 -1.78
N LYS A 63 -8.40 -14.44 -1.18
CA LYS A 63 -7.93 -15.68 -0.53
C LYS A 63 -7.13 -16.64 -1.43
N PHE A 64 -7.20 -16.49 -2.74
CA PHE A 64 -6.38 -17.24 -3.70
C PHE A 64 -5.22 -16.37 -4.21
N GLY A 65 -5.50 -15.13 -4.57
CA GLY A 65 -4.55 -14.22 -5.20
C GLY A 65 -3.39 -13.82 -4.29
N VAL A 66 -3.64 -13.57 -3.00
CA VAL A 66 -2.58 -13.23 -2.05
C VAL A 66 -1.61 -14.38 -1.83
N PRO A 67 -2.05 -15.62 -1.54
CA PRO A 67 -1.13 -16.77 -1.45
C PRO A 67 -0.30 -16.98 -2.73
N ILE A 68 -0.93 -16.90 -3.91
CA ILE A 68 -0.21 -17.03 -5.19
C ILE A 68 0.85 -15.92 -5.35
N SER A 69 0.52 -14.70 -4.93
CA SER A 69 1.46 -13.57 -4.98
C SER A 69 2.66 -13.80 -4.05
N LEU A 70 2.45 -14.38 -2.88
CA LEU A 70 3.52 -14.74 -1.94
C LEU A 70 4.44 -15.83 -2.49
N PHE A 71 3.93 -16.80 -3.25
CA PHE A 71 4.76 -17.81 -3.94
C PHE A 71 5.68 -17.22 -5.01
N ASN A 72 5.33 -16.06 -5.57
CA ASN A 72 6.16 -15.40 -6.60
C ASN A 72 7.33 -14.59 -6.03
N ILE A 73 7.52 -14.57 -4.71
CA ILE A 73 8.66 -13.90 -4.07
C ILE A 73 9.94 -14.65 -4.45
N GLN A 74 10.90 -13.91 -5.02
CA GLN A 74 12.24 -14.43 -5.37
C GLN A 74 13.22 -14.16 -4.21
N LYS A 75 14.27 -14.98 -4.11
CA LYS A 75 15.29 -14.85 -3.06
C LYS A 75 16.02 -13.50 -3.05
N ASN A 76 16.16 -12.87 -4.22
CA ASN A 76 16.84 -11.60 -4.42
C ASN A 76 15.90 -10.37 -4.30
N ASN A 77 14.60 -10.58 -4.08
CA ASN A 77 13.71 -9.45 -3.88
C ASN A 77 13.99 -8.75 -2.54
N ILE A 78 14.02 -7.42 -2.58
CA ILE A 78 14.13 -6.56 -1.40
C ILE A 78 12.73 -6.11 -0.95
N PHE A 79 11.84 -5.82 -1.91
CA PHE A 79 10.47 -5.39 -1.62
C PHE A 79 9.45 -6.42 -2.13
N GLY A 80 8.29 -6.45 -1.45
CA GLY A 80 7.10 -7.14 -1.92
C GLY A 80 5.87 -6.27 -1.74
N VAL A 81 5.10 -6.03 -2.81
CA VAL A 81 3.90 -5.18 -2.79
C VAL A 81 2.67 -6.02 -3.05
N PHE A 82 1.78 -6.10 -2.06
CA PHE A 82 0.61 -6.96 -2.07
C PHE A 82 -0.68 -6.15 -1.95
N GLU A 83 -1.57 -6.34 -2.93
CA GLU A 83 -2.91 -5.80 -2.88
C GLU A 83 -3.79 -6.68 -1.98
N VAL A 84 -4.61 -6.05 -1.12
CA VAL A 84 -5.53 -6.73 -0.21
C VAL A 84 -6.94 -6.19 -0.41
N GLY A 85 -7.80 -7.03 -0.95
CA GLY A 85 -9.23 -6.77 -1.13
C GLY A 85 -10.07 -7.35 0.00
N MET A 86 -11.36 -6.99 0.02
CA MET A 86 -12.35 -7.62 0.89
C MET A 86 -13.74 -7.51 0.29
N ASP A 87 -14.56 -8.51 0.54
CA ASP A 87 -16.01 -8.47 0.37
C ASP A 87 -16.72 -8.51 1.73
N LYS A 88 -16.08 -9.10 2.75
CA LYS A 88 -16.63 -9.28 4.09
C LYS A 88 -15.63 -8.87 5.17
N LYS A 89 -16.14 -8.55 6.35
CA LYS A 89 -15.37 -8.37 7.57
C LYS A 89 -14.55 -9.62 7.89
N GLY A 90 -13.30 -9.42 8.36
CA GLY A 90 -12.35 -10.50 8.69
C GLY A 90 -11.43 -10.91 7.53
N GLU A 91 -11.76 -10.62 6.27
CA GLU A 91 -10.93 -11.01 5.13
C GLU A 91 -9.60 -10.26 5.08
N ILE A 92 -9.61 -8.94 5.36
CA ILE A 92 -8.36 -8.16 5.47
C ILE A 92 -7.46 -8.73 6.56
N ASN A 93 -8.05 -9.06 7.73
CA ASN A 93 -7.29 -9.67 8.82
C ASN A 93 -6.65 -11.00 8.40
N HIS A 94 -7.42 -11.88 7.74
CA HIS A 94 -6.91 -13.17 7.26
C HIS A 94 -5.75 -13.00 6.27
N LEU A 95 -5.94 -12.16 5.25
CA LEU A 95 -4.94 -11.96 4.20
C LEU A 95 -3.67 -11.28 4.71
N THR A 96 -3.82 -10.28 5.59
CA THR A 96 -2.66 -9.58 6.15
C THR A 96 -1.88 -10.41 7.17
N LYS A 97 -2.51 -11.40 7.82
CA LYS A 97 -1.80 -12.41 8.61
C LYS A 97 -0.85 -13.27 7.76
N LEU A 98 -1.22 -13.55 6.50
CA LEU A 98 -0.34 -14.29 5.58
C LEU A 98 0.83 -13.40 5.12
N ILE A 99 0.56 -12.11 4.82
CA ILE A 99 1.55 -11.15 4.32
C ILE A 99 2.53 -10.73 5.42
N MET A 100 2.09 -10.58 6.67
CA MET A 100 2.88 -10.00 7.78
C MET A 100 3.60 -8.72 7.32
N PRO A 101 2.85 -7.63 7.03
CA PRO A 101 3.43 -6.46 6.38
C PRO A 101 4.36 -5.68 7.32
N ASP A 102 5.49 -5.22 6.78
CA ASP A 102 6.37 -4.22 7.40
C ASP A 102 5.72 -2.83 7.31
N LEU A 103 4.95 -2.58 6.25
CA LEU A 103 4.24 -1.33 6.02
C LEU A 103 2.85 -1.59 5.43
N GLY A 104 1.84 -0.93 6.00
CA GLY A 104 0.49 -0.91 5.47
C GLY A 104 0.16 0.41 4.76
N VAL A 105 -0.68 0.36 3.72
CA VAL A 105 -1.24 1.56 3.08
C VAL A 105 -2.76 1.43 3.03
N ILE A 106 -3.47 2.43 3.53
CA ILE A 106 -4.92 2.57 3.34
C ILE A 106 -5.17 3.78 2.46
N THR A 107 -5.60 3.55 1.20
CA THR A 107 -5.74 4.61 0.21
C THR A 107 -6.86 5.58 0.53
N ASN A 108 -8.05 5.04 0.77
CA ASN A 108 -9.25 5.79 1.17
C ASN A 108 -10.35 4.87 1.72
N ILE A 109 -11.33 5.48 2.37
CA ILE A 109 -12.56 4.85 2.83
C ILE A 109 -13.75 5.51 2.12
N SER A 110 -14.38 4.78 1.22
CA SER A 110 -15.57 5.23 0.50
C SER A 110 -16.56 4.08 0.31
N TYR A 111 -17.74 4.37 -0.23
CA TYR A 111 -18.76 3.38 -0.52
C TYR A 111 -18.28 2.39 -1.58
N ALA A 112 -17.71 1.27 -1.13
CA ALA A 112 -17.38 0.10 -1.93
C ALA A 112 -17.91 -1.13 -1.20
N HIS A 113 -18.44 -2.11 -1.95
CA HIS A 113 -18.98 -3.35 -1.38
C HIS A 113 -20.16 -3.12 -0.41
N ILE A 114 -20.99 -2.09 -0.65
CA ILE A 114 -22.12 -1.65 0.21
C ILE A 114 -23.05 -2.82 0.60
N LYS A 115 -23.24 -3.81 -0.28
CA LYS A 115 -24.12 -4.94 -0.03
C LYS A 115 -23.78 -5.73 1.24
N ASN A 116 -22.53 -5.65 1.71
CA ASN A 116 -22.02 -6.43 2.83
C ASN A 116 -21.75 -5.58 4.10
N PHE A 117 -21.98 -4.25 4.05
CA PHE A 117 -21.69 -3.33 5.14
C PHE A 117 -22.83 -2.33 5.34
N LYS A 118 -23.25 -2.12 6.57
CA LYS A 118 -24.36 -1.21 6.91
C LYS A 118 -24.04 0.25 6.67
N ASN A 119 -22.79 0.66 6.85
CA ASN A 119 -22.34 2.04 6.72
C ASN A 119 -20.83 2.14 6.46
N LEU A 120 -20.36 3.35 6.20
CA LEU A 120 -18.94 3.61 5.95
C LEU A 120 -18.03 3.32 7.15
N TYR A 121 -18.54 3.42 8.37
CA TYR A 121 -17.75 3.11 9.55
C TYR A 121 -17.41 1.61 9.63
N GLU A 122 -18.33 0.73 9.26
CA GLU A 122 -18.04 -0.70 9.17
C GLU A 122 -16.99 -1.01 8.10
N ILE A 123 -16.99 -0.28 6.97
CA ILE A 123 -15.94 -0.40 5.96
C ILE A 123 -14.59 0.06 6.52
N ALA A 124 -14.58 1.18 7.27
CA ALA A 124 -13.37 1.66 7.94
C ALA A 124 -12.84 0.66 8.97
N LEU A 125 -13.73 0.06 9.77
CA LEU A 125 -13.38 -1.01 10.71
C LEU A 125 -12.76 -2.22 10.00
N ALA A 126 -13.39 -2.72 8.94
CA ALA A 126 -12.89 -3.87 8.19
C ALA A 126 -11.51 -3.57 7.55
N LYS A 127 -11.33 -2.40 6.92
CA LYS A 127 -10.01 -2.04 6.36
C LYS A 127 -8.94 -1.81 7.42
N SER A 128 -9.35 -1.32 8.59
CA SER A 128 -8.43 -1.13 9.73
C SER A 128 -7.94 -2.45 10.35
N GLU A 129 -8.51 -3.61 9.97
CA GLU A 129 -8.01 -4.93 10.39
C GLU A 129 -6.54 -5.15 9.97
N MET A 130 -6.10 -4.53 8.86
CA MET A 130 -4.69 -4.57 8.44
C MET A 130 -3.73 -4.10 9.54
N ILE A 131 -4.11 -3.08 10.30
CA ILE A 131 -3.28 -2.48 11.37
C ILE A 131 -2.84 -3.54 12.39
N ASN A 132 -3.72 -4.51 12.68
CA ASN A 132 -3.44 -5.54 13.67
C ASN A 132 -2.27 -6.47 13.28
N ASN A 133 -2.04 -6.63 11.97
CA ASN A 133 -1.08 -7.59 11.43
C ASN A 133 0.21 -6.94 10.85
N ILE A 134 0.32 -5.61 10.91
CA ILE A 134 1.60 -4.94 10.67
C ILE A 134 2.55 -5.37 11.79
N ILE A 135 3.78 -5.74 11.45
CA ILE A 135 4.79 -6.18 12.42
C ILE A 135 5.10 -5.11 13.46
N SER A 136 5.64 -5.51 14.60
CA SER A 136 6.08 -4.57 15.65
C SER A 136 7.14 -3.63 15.08
N GLY A 137 7.03 -2.32 15.38
CA GLY A 137 7.92 -1.28 14.84
C GLY A 137 7.68 -0.94 13.37
N GLY A 138 6.67 -1.56 12.74
CA GLY A 138 6.29 -1.26 11.36
C GLY A 138 5.62 0.09 11.18
N SER A 139 5.23 0.39 9.94
CA SER A 139 4.71 1.69 9.55
C SER A 139 3.34 1.58 8.87
N ILE A 140 2.58 2.67 8.88
CA ILE A 140 1.35 2.79 8.10
C ILE A 140 1.30 4.13 7.37
N VAL A 141 0.90 4.09 6.11
CA VAL A 141 0.68 5.27 5.26
C VAL A 141 -0.82 5.53 5.17
N LEU A 142 -1.25 6.75 5.53
CA LEU A 142 -2.65 7.15 5.62
C LEU A 142 -2.92 8.44 4.85
N ASN A 143 -4.05 8.48 4.15
CA ASN A 143 -4.54 9.68 3.48
C ASN A 143 -5.16 10.63 4.51
N LYS A 144 -4.58 11.83 4.69
CA LYS A 144 -5.08 12.84 5.64
C LYS A 144 -6.31 13.58 5.14
N ASP A 145 -6.62 13.47 3.85
CA ASP A 145 -7.85 14.02 3.28
C ASP A 145 -9.07 13.10 3.51
N ASP A 146 -8.84 11.88 4.00
CA ASP A 146 -9.90 10.92 4.31
C ASP A 146 -10.57 11.25 5.65
N LYS A 147 -11.90 11.23 5.71
CA LYS A 147 -12.67 11.52 6.93
C LYS A 147 -12.37 10.55 8.08
N PHE A 148 -11.89 9.35 7.80
CA PHE A 148 -11.52 8.36 8.81
C PHE A 148 -10.03 8.44 9.20
N PHE A 149 -9.29 9.44 8.73
CA PHE A 149 -7.87 9.60 9.05
C PHE A 149 -7.59 9.53 10.56
N ASN A 150 -8.31 10.31 11.37
CA ASN A 150 -8.08 10.35 12.82
C ASN A 150 -8.39 8.99 13.49
N PHE A 151 -9.44 8.29 13.05
CA PHE A 151 -9.77 6.95 13.53
C PHE A 151 -8.63 5.96 13.23
N LEU A 152 -8.15 5.93 11.98
CA LEU A 152 -7.08 5.04 11.54
C LEU A 152 -5.76 5.39 12.22
N LYS A 153 -5.42 6.68 12.34
CA LYS A 153 -4.24 7.17 13.04
C LYS A 153 -4.23 6.72 14.50
N ASN A 154 -5.32 6.97 15.24
CA ASN A 154 -5.41 6.61 16.65
C ASN A 154 -5.27 5.09 16.87
N LYS A 155 -5.90 4.28 16.01
CA LYS A 155 -5.76 2.82 16.05
C LYS A 155 -4.32 2.38 15.79
N SER A 156 -3.63 3.03 14.86
CA SER A 156 -2.23 2.75 14.51
C SER A 156 -1.26 3.12 15.65
N LEU A 157 -1.49 4.28 16.28
CA LEU A 157 -0.68 4.71 17.43
C LEU A 157 -0.85 3.78 18.64
N LYS A 158 -2.06 3.26 18.90
CA LYS A 158 -2.29 2.23 19.94
C LYS A 158 -1.49 0.94 19.66
N LYS A 159 -1.25 0.62 18.39
CA LYS A 159 -0.40 -0.51 17.95
C LYS A 159 1.09 -0.13 17.92
N LYS A 160 1.45 1.10 18.32
CA LYS A 160 2.84 1.64 18.30
C LYS A 160 3.46 1.65 16.88
N LEU A 161 2.64 1.87 15.83
CA LEU A 161 3.12 1.99 14.47
C LEU A 161 3.58 3.42 14.19
N LYS A 162 4.61 3.57 13.34
CA LYS A 162 4.96 4.85 12.73
C LYS A 162 3.87 5.22 11.71
N VAL A 163 3.23 6.37 11.89
CA VAL A 163 2.22 6.88 10.96
C VAL A 163 2.88 7.88 10.02
N ILE A 164 2.73 7.68 8.72
CA ILE A 164 3.18 8.59 7.66
C ILE A 164 1.92 9.06 6.93
N SER A 165 1.68 10.35 6.92
CA SER A 165 0.50 10.94 6.31
C SER A 165 0.81 11.54 4.94
N PHE A 166 -0.15 11.45 4.01
CA PHE A 166 -0.10 12.17 2.75
C PHE A 166 -1.41 12.92 2.48
N SER A 167 -1.34 14.00 1.69
CA SER A 167 -2.52 14.83 1.39
C SER A 167 -2.32 15.69 0.15
N GLU A 168 -3.39 15.90 -0.61
CA GLU A 168 -3.46 16.95 -1.63
C GLU A 168 -3.81 18.32 -1.03
N LYS A 169 -4.62 18.37 0.05
CA LYS A 169 -5.27 19.58 0.54
C LYS A 169 -4.77 19.99 1.92
N ASN A 170 -4.52 19.03 2.80
CA ASN A 170 -4.23 19.27 4.21
C ASN A 170 -2.72 19.25 4.51
N ASN A 171 -2.33 19.79 5.65
CA ASN A 171 -0.95 19.68 6.12
C ASN A 171 -0.65 18.22 6.52
N ALA A 172 0.33 17.59 5.88
CA ALA A 172 0.73 16.20 6.04
C ALA A 172 2.25 16.06 5.90
N ASP A 173 2.80 14.87 6.22
CA ASP A 173 4.23 14.59 6.05
C ASP A 173 4.64 14.69 4.57
N ILE A 174 3.76 14.19 3.68
CA ILE A 174 3.89 14.36 2.24
C ILE A 174 2.69 15.17 1.74
N ARG A 175 2.93 16.39 1.28
CA ARG A 175 1.86 17.29 0.85
C ARG A 175 2.11 17.86 -0.53
N MET A 176 1.06 17.89 -1.36
CA MET A 176 1.09 18.65 -2.61
C MET A 176 1.09 20.16 -2.31
N ILE A 177 2.05 20.89 -2.88
CA ILE A 177 2.06 22.36 -2.86
C ILE A 177 1.37 22.88 -4.13
N LYS A 178 1.79 22.37 -5.29
CA LYS A 178 1.33 22.87 -6.59
C LYS A 178 1.58 21.85 -7.68
N ILE A 179 0.69 21.84 -8.66
CA ILE A 179 0.89 21.15 -9.96
C ILE A 179 0.73 22.16 -11.08
N THR A 180 1.67 22.18 -12.03
CA THR A 180 1.67 23.15 -13.14
C THR A 180 1.97 22.42 -14.44
N ARG A 181 1.23 22.73 -15.50
CA ARG A 181 1.50 22.19 -16.86
C ARG A 181 2.82 22.75 -17.40
N LYS A 182 3.64 21.89 -18.00
CA LYS A 182 4.92 22.19 -18.64
C LYS A 182 4.98 21.46 -19.98
N LYS A 183 4.58 22.11 -21.08
CA LYS A 183 4.45 21.48 -22.42
C LYS A 183 3.58 20.22 -22.34
N SER A 184 4.13 19.05 -22.63
CA SER A 184 3.47 17.73 -22.60
C SER A 184 3.47 17.04 -21.21
N ASN A 185 4.05 17.69 -20.20
CA ASN A 185 4.22 17.10 -18.87
C ASN A 185 3.65 18.04 -17.80
N TYR A 186 3.72 17.60 -16.55
CA TYR A 186 3.38 18.41 -15.38
C TYR A 186 4.56 18.47 -14.41
N LEU A 187 4.78 19.67 -13.84
CA LEU A 187 5.66 19.87 -12.71
C LEU A 187 4.84 19.76 -11.43
N LEU A 188 5.11 18.74 -10.65
CA LEU A 188 4.52 18.50 -9.34
C LEU A 188 5.50 18.95 -8.26
N ILE A 189 5.07 19.86 -7.39
CA ILE A 189 5.86 20.39 -6.27
C ILE A 189 5.25 19.84 -4.98
N LEU A 190 6.06 19.11 -4.22
CA LEU A 190 5.69 18.51 -2.95
C LEU A 190 6.47 19.13 -1.80
N LYS A 191 5.80 19.28 -0.66
CA LYS A 191 6.46 19.41 0.65
C LYS A 191 6.59 18.01 1.23
N ILE A 192 7.79 17.63 1.64
CA ILE A 192 8.14 16.33 2.23
C ILE A 192 8.82 16.65 3.56
N SER A 193 8.08 16.44 4.66
CA SER A 193 8.46 16.96 5.98
C SER A 193 8.74 18.47 5.93
N ASN A 194 9.97 18.90 6.09
CA ASN A 194 10.38 20.32 6.04
C ASN A 194 10.98 20.75 4.69
N ASN A 195 11.18 19.82 3.77
CA ASN A 195 11.85 20.08 2.48
C ASN A 195 10.84 20.18 1.34
N VAL A 196 11.25 20.87 0.27
CA VAL A 196 10.49 20.95 -0.98
C VAL A 196 11.17 20.11 -2.03
N LYS A 197 10.40 19.28 -2.74
CA LYS A 197 10.88 18.44 -3.84
C LYS A 197 10.01 18.63 -5.08
N LYS A 198 10.65 18.66 -6.25
CA LYS A 198 10.00 18.78 -7.55
C LYS A 198 10.06 17.45 -8.29
N PHE A 199 8.98 17.09 -8.95
CA PHE A 199 8.91 15.93 -9.84
C PHE A 199 8.27 16.32 -11.17
N ILE A 200 8.83 15.81 -12.26
CA ILE A 200 8.21 15.86 -13.58
C ILE A 200 7.37 14.59 -13.72
N ILE A 201 6.10 14.75 -14.05
CA ILE A 201 5.17 13.63 -14.26
C ILE A 201 4.57 13.70 -15.66
N LYS A 202 4.33 12.53 -16.26
CA LYS A 202 3.61 12.42 -17.54
C LYS A 202 2.16 12.89 -17.40
N GLU A 203 1.57 13.36 -18.50
CA GLU A 203 0.15 13.78 -18.52
C GLU A 203 -0.79 12.67 -18.02
N SER A 204 -0.52 11.41 -18.37
CA SER A 204 -1.31 10.25 -17.91
C SER A 204 -1.33 10.08 -16.38
N LEU A 205 -0.30 10.55 -15.68
CA LEU A 205 -0.21 10.48 -14.22
C LEU A 205 -0.92 11.62 -13.49
N LYS A 206 -1.41 12.64 -14.20
CA LYS A 206 -2.13 13.78 -13.60
C LYS A 206 -3.33 13.35 -12.76
N PHE A 207 -4.03 12.31 -13.18
CA PHE A 207 -5.22 11.79 -12.47
C PHE A 207 -4.86 10.87 -11.29
N TYR A 208 -3.59 10.58 -11.08
CA TYR A 208 -3.07 9.68 -10.04
C TYR A 208 -2.24 10.40 -8.98
N ILE A 209 -2.48 11.71 -8.76
CA ILE A 209 -1.71 12.51 -7.79
C ILE A 209 -1.76 11.88 -6.39
N VAL A 210 -2.93 11.45 -5.92
CA VAL A 210 -3.10 10.77 -4.63
C VAL A 210 -2.20 9.52 -4.54
N ASN A 211 -2.10 8.75 -5.63
CA ASN A 211 -1.24 7.57 -5.68
C ASN A 211 0.25 7.95 -5.70
N ILE A 212 0.62 9.04 -6.36
CA ILE A 212 2.00 9.57 -6.33
C ILE A 212 2.38 9.97 -4.90
N LEU A 213 1.51 10.71 -4.20
CA LEU A 213 1.73 11.10 -2.81
C LEU A 213 1.89 9.89 -1.89
N ALA A 214 1.00 8.90 -2.01
CA ALA A 214 1.09 7.64 -1.28
C ALA A 214 2.39 6.86 -1.62
N THR A 215 2.80 6.84 -2.89
CA THR A 215 4.07 6.22 -3.33
C THR A 215 5.26 6.89 -2.69
N ILE A 216 5.33 8.23 -2.69
CA ILE A 216 6.42 8.98 -2.04
C ILE A 216 6.40 8.74 -0.52
N ALA A 217 5.21 8.68 0.11
CA ALA A 217 5.08 8.36 1.53
C ALA A 217 5.62 6.96 1.88
N VAL A 218 5.38 5.96 1.03
CA VAL A 218 5.97 4.62 1.19
C VAL A 218 7.49 4.67 1.01
N ILE A 219 7.97 5.30 -0.06
CA ILE A 219 9.41 5.39 -0.37
C ILE A 219 10.17 6.11 0.75
N SER A 220 9.60 7.19 1.31
CA SER A 220 10.23 7.96 2.41
C SER A 220 10.49 7.14 3.68
N ASN A 221 9.84 5.97 3.83
CA ASN A 221 10.10 5.07 4.93
C ASN A 221 11.37 4.23 4.75
N TYR A 222 11.88 4.14 3.52
CA TYR A 222 12.98 3.23 3.18
C TYR A 222 14.21 3.95 2.62
N THR A 223 14.06 5.15 2.06
CA THR A 223 15.16 5.92 1.48
C THR A 223 14.93 7.42 1.58
N ASP A 224 16.00 8.19 1.46
CA ASP A 224 15.90 9.64 1.37
C ASP A 224 15.28 10.06 0.03
N VAL A 225 14.08 10.62 0.09
CA VAL A 225 13.35 11.10 -1.10
C VAL A 225 14.06 12.27 -1.78
N GLN A 226 14.92 13.03 -1.08
CA GLN A 226 15.66 14.12 -1.69
C GLN A 226 16.69 13.62 -2.72
N SER A 227 17.17 12.38 -2.59
CA SER A 227 18.08 11.73 -3.54
C SER A 227 17.40 11.32 -4.86
N LEU A 228 16.07 11.23 -4.92
CA LEU A 228 15.35 10.84 -6.13
C LEU A 228 15.48 11.91 -7.21
N LYS A 229 15.67 11.49 -8.47
CA LYS A 229 15.72 12.41 -9.63
C LYS A 229 14.36 13.06 -9.88
N GLU A 230 14.34 14.27 -10.44
CA GLU A 230 13.09 14.97 -10.78
C GLU A 230 12.19 14.17 -11.74
N ASN A 231 12.77 13.39 -12.65
CA ASN A 231 12.06 12.53 -13.61
C ASN A 231 11.76 11.11 -13.07
N PHE A 232 11.75 10.94 -11.75
CA PHE A 232 11.54 9.62 -11.13
C PHE A 232 10.24 8.92 -11.55
N PHE A 233 9.19 9.68 -11.84
CA PHE A 233 7.90 9.19 -12.33
C PHE A 233 7.77 9.17 -13.87
N TYR A 234 8.90 9.23 -14.56
CA TYR A 234 8.91 9.27 -16.04
C TYR A 234 9.03 7.89 -16.68
#